data_d0213ba356b55e28344b19867422ce4a
#
_entry.id   d0213ba356b55e28344b19867422ce4a
#
_cell.length_a   1.000
_cell.length_b   1.000
_cell.length_c   1.000
_cell.angle_alpha   90.00
_cell.angle_beta   90.00
_cell.angle_gamma   90.00
#
_symmetry.space_group_name_H-M   'P 1'
#
loop_
_entity.id
_entity.type
_entity.pdbx_description
1 polymer ?
#
loop_
_entity_poly.entity_id
_entity_poly.type
_entity_poly.pdbx_seq_one_letter_code
_entity_poly.pdbx_strand_id
1 'polypeptide(L)'
;MEQKTTLVLGASLNPARYSNLAVKRLRQYQHPVFAVGKRSGMITDVMLETEKKKFENINTITFYLNRFHQQAYYDYVILLKPKRLIFNPGAENPELASIAADHTIETIEACTLVLLSTGQY
;
A
#
# COMPACT_ATOMS: atom_id res chain seq x y z
N MET A 1 -8.53 7.85 -15.28
CA MET A 1 -7.47 7.80 -14.24
C MET A 1 -6.34 6.89 -14.72
N GLU A 2 -5.12 7.38 -14.68
CA GLU A 2 -3.96 6.57 -15.04
C GLU A 2 -3.83 5.38 -14.09
N GLN A 3 -3.50 4.20 -14.61
CA GLN A 3 -3.30 3.01 -13.80
C GLN A 3 -1.96 3.08 -13.06
N LYS A 4 -1.98 2.79 -11.76
CA LYS A 4 -0.80 2.80 -10.90
C LYS A 4 -0.71 1.47 -10.15
N THR A 5 0.28 0.66 -10.49
CA THR A 5 0.52 -0.59 -9.78
C THR A 5 0.75 -0.31 -8.30
N THR A 6 -0.08 -0.88 -7.46
CA THR A 6 -0.13 -0.56 -6.04
C THR A 6 0.12 -1.80 -5.20
N LEU A 7 1.00 -1.67 -4.20
CA LEU A 7 1.18 -2.67 -3.16
C LEU A 7 0.45 -2.21 -1.90
N VAL A 8 -0.46 -3.05 -1.41
CA VAL A 8 -1.17 -2.81 -0.15
C VAL A 8 -0.45 -3.59 0.95
N LEU A 9 0.19 -2.88 1.89
CA LEU A 9 0.85 -3.47 3.05
C LEU A 9 -0.07 -3.40 4.26
N GLY A 10 -0.26 -4.55 4.93
CA GLY A 10 -1.21 -4.68 6.01
C GLY A 10 -2.60 -5.05 5.51
N ALA A 11 -2.66 -5.74 4.38
CA ALA A 11 -3.92 -6.21 3.82
C ALA A 11 -4.57 -7.27 4.72
N SER A 12 -5.89 -7.34 4.70
CA SER A 12 -6.66 -8.27 5.52
C SER A 12 -7.75 -8.96 4.71
N LEU A 13 -7.97 -10.22 4.99
CA LEU A 13 -9.10 -10.98 4.44
C LEU A 13 -10.43 -10.56 5.05
N ASN A 14 -10.41 -9.86 6.18
CA ASN A 14 -11.63 -9.40 6.86
C ASN A 14 -12.27 -8.25 6.09
N PRO A 15 -13.48 -8.43 5.53
CA PRO A 15 -14.14 -7.39 4.73
C PRO A 15 -14.53 -6.15 5.53
N ALA A 16 -14.50 -6.20 6.86
CA ALA A 16 -14.74 -5.03 7.71
C ALA A 16 -13.53 -4.10 7.80
N ARG A 17 -12.35 -4.53 7.36
CA ARG A 17 -11.14 -3.72 7.41
C ARG A 17 -11.04 -2.78 6.21
N TYR A 18 -10.54 -1.57 6.44
CA TYR A 18 -10.31 -0.60 5.37
C TYR A 18 -9.33 -1.09 4.33
N SER A 19 -8.31 -1.88 4.73
CA SER A 19 -7.36 -2.46 3.78
C SER A 19 -8.03 -3.40 2.78
N ASN A 20 -9.02 -4.18 3.23
CA ASN A 20 -9.79 -5.06 2.35
C ASN A 20 -10.58 -4.23 1.33
N LEU A 21 -11.28 -3.19 1.81
CA LEU A 21 -12.04 -2.30 0.95
C LEU A 21 -11.11 -1.58 -0.05
N ALA A 22 -9.91 -1.19 0.39
CA ALA A 22 -8.94 -0.53 -0.49
C ALA A 22 -8.52 -1.44 -1.65
N VAL A 23 -8.23 -2.71 -1.39
CA VAL A 23 -7.92 -3.67 -2.45
C VAL A 23 -9.06 -3.72 -3.47
N LYS A 24 -10.30 -3.85 -2.99
CA LYS A 24 -11.48 -3.92 -3.86
C LYS A 24 -11.66 -2.65 -4.69
N ARG A 25 -11.52 -1.48 -4.06
CA ARG A 25 -11.69 -0.20 -4.75
C ARG A 25 -10.59 0.06 -5.78
N LEU A 26 -9.34 -0.23 -5.43
CA LEU A 26 -8.24 -0.12 -6.38
C LEU A 26 -8.51 -0.97 -7.62
N ARG A 27 -9.00 -2.20 -7.44
CA ARG A 27 -9.35 -3.06 -8.57
C ARG A 27 -10.54 -2.53 -9.37
N GLN A 28 -11.52 -1.94 -8.71
CA GLN A 28 -12.65 -1.31 -9.41
C GLN A 28 -12.20 -0.16 -10.32
N TYR A 29 -11.16 0.59 -9.90
CA TYR A 29 -10.54 1.63 -10.71
C TYR A 29 -9.47 1.08 -11.66
N GLN A 30 -9.35 -0.26 -11.75
CA GLN A 30 -8.47 -0.97 -12.67
C GLN A 30 -6.97 -0.80 -12.42
N HIS A 31 -6.59 -0.43 -11.20
CA HIS A 31 -5.18 -0.45 -10.81
C HIS A 31 -4.72 -1.89 -10.59
N PRO A 32 -3.55 -2.30 -11.12
CA PRO A 32 -2.95 -3.58 -10.73
C PRO A 32 -2.59 -3.54 -9.24
N VAL A 33 -2.94 -4.59 -8.50
CA VAL A 33 -2.75 -4.63 -7.05
C VAL A 33 -2.01 -5.88 -6.62
N PHE A 34 -0.99 -5.69 -5.78
CA PHE A 34 -0.39 -6.73 -4.97
C PHE A 34 -0.72 -6.45 -3.51
N ALA A 35 -0.82 -7.49 -2.70
CA ALA A 35 -1.22 -7.33 -1.30
C ALA A 35 -0.40 -8.25 -0.41
N VAL A 36 0.06 -7.73 0.72
CA VAL A 36 0.82 -8.47 1.74
C VAL A 36 0.16 -8.27 3.09
N GLY A 37 -0.06 -9.38 3.79
CA GLY A 37 -0.69 -9.37 5.11
C GLY A 37 -0.33 -10.61 5.92
N LYS A 38 -1.08 -10.85 7.00
CA LYS A 38 -0.78 -11.92 7.95
C LYS A 38 -1.26 -13.30 7.51
N ARG A 39 -2.24 -13.37 6.60
CA ARG A 39 -2.85 -14.62 6.15
C ARG A 39 -2.99 -14.61 4.65
N SER A 40 -2.72 -15.74 4.01
CA SER A 40 -2.91 -15.89 2.58
C SER A 40 -4.38 -16.14 2.24
N GLY A 41 -4.79 -15.74 1.05
CA GLY A 41 -6.15 -15.93 0.56
C GLY A 41 -6.44 -14.97 -0.58
N MET A 42 -7.68 -14.94 -1.03
CA MET A 42 -8.09 -14.08 -2.14
C MET A 42 -8.98 -12.94 -1.66
N ILE A 43 -8.70 -11.75 -2.17
CA ILE A 43 -9.61 -10.60 -2.09
C ILE A 43 -9.97 -10.27 -3.53
N THR A 44 -11.18 -10.60 -3.95
CA THR A 44 -11.62 -10.59 -5.36
C THR A 44 -10.61 -11.33 -6.26
N ASP A 45 -9.92 -10.67 -7.15
CA ASP A 45 -8.93 -11.25 -8.05
C ASP A 45 -7.48 -11.03 -7.57
N VAL A 46 -7.28 -10.59 -6.32
CA VAL A 46 -5.96 -10.30 -5.76
C VAL A 46 -5.58 -11.37 -4.73
N MET A 47 -4.43 -12.01 -4.94
CA MET A 47 -3.86 -12.94 -3.96
C MET A 47 -3.21 -12.16 -2.84
N LEU A 48 -3.68 -12.39 -1.60
CA LEU A 48 -3.04 -11.85 -0.42
C LEU A 48 -1.87 -12.78 -0.03
N GLU A 49 -0.66 -12.22 -0.09
CA GLU A 49 0.57 -12.93 0.22
C GLU A 49 0.98 -12.68 1.67
N THR A 50 1.73 -13.62 2.25
CA THR A 50 2.28 -13.46 3.60
C THR A 50 3.77 -13.12 3.60
N GLU A 51 4.43 -13.24 2.47
CA GLU A 51 5.87 -13.03 2.32
C GLU A 51 6.17 -11.72 1.60
N LYS A 52 7.34 -11.16 1.89
CA LYS A 52 7.87 -9.96 1.24
C LYS A 52 8.43 -10.34 -0.13
N LYS A 53 7.57 -10.53 -1.12
CA LYS A 53 8.00 -10.84 -2.47
C LYS A 53 8.53 -9.59 -3.17
N LYS A 54 9.53 -9.77 -4.02
CA LYS A 54 10.07 -8.68 -4.82
C LYS A 54 9.17 -8.43 -6.03
N PHE A 55 8.06 -7.73 -5.80
CA PHE A 55 7.18 -7.29 -6.88
C PHE A 55 7.90 -6.24 -7.72
N GLU A 56 7.65 -6.24 -9.03
CA GLU A 56 8.31 -5.30 -9.95
C GLU A 56 7.38 -4.16 -10.33
N ASN A 57 7.98 -3.01 -10.64
CA ASN A 57 7.28 -1.85 -11.19
C ASN A 57 6.19 -1.29 -10.25
N ILE A 58 6.42 -1.33 -8.95
CA ILE A 58 5.49 -0.76 -7.98
C ILE A 58 5.52 0.77 -8.10
N ASN A 59 4.38 1.35 -8.41
CA ASN A 59 4.21 2.80 -8.41
C ASN A 59 3.98 3.33 -6.99
N THR A 60 3.03 2.72 -6.29
CA THR A 60 2.56 3.21 -4.98
C THR A 60 2.51 2.08 -3.98
N ILE A 61 2.96 2.35 -2.76
CA ILE A 61 2.71 1.49 -1.59
C ILE A 61 1.76 2.23 -0.68
N THR A 62 0.64 1.60 -0.34
CA THR A 62 -0.33 2.15 0.60
C THR A 62 -0.30 1.33 1.89
N PHE A 63 -0.11 2.03 3.03
CA PHE A 63 0.10 1.43 4.32
C PHE A 63 -1.18 1.36 5.14
N TYR A 64 -1.49 0.15 5.60
CA TYR A 64 -2.55 -0.14 6.57
C TYR A 64 -1.99 -0.79 7.84
N LEU A 65 -0.68 -0.62 8.05
CA LEU A 65 0.03 -0.98 9.28
C LEU A 65 0.32 0.29 10.07
N ASN A 66 0.26 0.21 11.41
CA ASN A 66 0.74 1.32 12.22
C ASN A 66 2.27 1.46 12.08
N ARG A 67 2.82 2.60 12.52
CA ARG A 67 4.24 2.91 12.35
C ARG A 67 5.18 1.87 12.99
N PHE A 68 4.76 1.25 14.08
CA PHE A 68 5.59 0.26 14.77
C PHE A 68 5.72 -1.03 13.95
N HIS A 69 4.65 -1.48 13.33
CA HIS A 69 4.69 -2.64 12.44
C HIS A 69 5.36 -2.35 11.11
N GLN A 70 5.41 -1.08 10.70
CA GLN A 70 6.09 -0.68 9.46
C GLN A 70 7.61 -0.88 9.54
N GLN A 71 8.21 -0.84 10.73
CA GLN A 71 9.66 -0.94 10.89
C GLN A 71 10.24 -2.19 10.23
N ALA A 72 9.53 -3.31 10.32
CA ALA A 72 9.95 -4.56 9.69
C ALA A 72 9.96 -4.51 8.16
N TYR A 73 9.37 -3.48 7.57
CA TYR A 73 9.23 -3.33 6.12
C TYR A 73 10.11 -2.22 5.53
N TYR A 74 10.89 -1.51 6.32
CA TYR A 74 11.67 -0.37 5.81
C TYR A 74 12.58 -0.77 4.66
N ASP A 75 13.42 -1.79 4.85
CA ASP A 75 14.35 -2.23 3.83
C ASP A 75 13.60 -2.75 2.59
N TYR A 76 12.50 -3.44 2.81
CA TYR A 76 11.66 -3.96 1.73
C TYR A 76 11.08 -2.83 0.87
N VAL A 77 10.55 -1.80 1.50
CA VAL A 77 9.98 -0.64 0.81
C VAL A 77 11.04 0.03 -0.07
N ILE A 78 12.23 0.24 0.48
CA ILE A 78 13.33 0.87 -0.27
C ILE A 78 13.80 -0.04 -1.42
N LEU A 79 13.85 -1.35 -1.18
CA LEU A 79 14.23 -2.33 -2.21
C LEU A 79 13.27 -2.28 -3.41
N LEU A 80 11.97 -2.11 -3.17
CA LEU A 80 10.97 -2.06 -4.24
C LEU A 80 11.02 -0.79 -5.07
N LYS A 81 11.65 0.27 -4.58
CA LYS A 81 11.80 1.56 -5.29
C LYS A 81 10.48 2.12 -5.83
N PRO A 82 9.44 2.24 -4.98
CA PRO A 82 8.20 2.84 -5.43
C PRO A 82 8.40 4.33 -5.72
N LYS A 83 7.46 4.91 -6.46
CA LYS A 83 7.46 6.36 -6.69
C LYS A 83 6.80 7.10 -5.54
N ARG A 84 5.85 6.45 -4.84
CA ARG A 84 5.00 7.11 -3.85
C ARG A 84 4.65 6.16 -2.71
N LEU A 85 4.63 6.71 -1.48
CA LEU A 85 4.07 6.04 -0.31
C LEU A 85 2.84 6.80 0.16
N ILE A 86 1.76 6.10 0.47
CA ILE A 86 0.57 6.68 1.08
C ILE A 86 0.46 6.14 2.50
N PHE A 87 0.49 7.06 3.47
CA PHE A 87 0.23 6.76 4.87
C PHE A 87 -1.23 7.05 5.15
N ASN A 88 -2.06 6.01 5.22
CA ASN A 88 -3.48 6.16 5.54
C ASN A 88 -3.66 6.63 7.00
N PRO A 89 -4.83 7.16 7.38
CA PRO A 89 -5.08 7.57 8.77
C PRO A 89 -4.76 6.46 9.77
N GLY A 90 -3.90 6.76 10.75
CA GLY A 90 -3.38 5.80 11.72
C GLY A 90 -2.08 5.12 11.33
N ALA A 91 -1.62 5.32 10.08
CA ALA A 91 -0.37 4.74 9.58
C ALA A 91 0.74 5.79 9.42
N GLU A 92 0.53 7.02 9.85
CA GLU A 92 1.51 8.10 9.74
C GLU A 92 2.85 7.70 10.34
N ASN A 93 3.95 7.98 9.63
CA ASN A 93 5.28 7.57 10.03
C ASN A 93 6.32 8.59 9.56
N PRO A 94 6.63 9.59 10.40
CA PRO A 94 7.64 10.59 10.05
C PRO A 94 9.03 10.01 9.81
N GLU A 95 9.40 8.95 10.51
CA GLU A 95 10.69 8.29 10.32
C GLU A 95 10.81 7.69 8.92
N LEU A 96 9.81 6.91 8.49
CA LEU A 96 9.83 6.33 7.15
C LEU A 96 9.70 7.41 6.08
N ALA A 97 8.95 8.47 6.33
CA ALA A 97 8.85 9.60 5.40
C ALA A 97 10.22 10.25 5.19
N SER A 98 11.03 10.39 6.24
CA SER A 98 12.39 10.92 6.15
C SER A 98 13.30 9.99 5.35
N ILE A 99 13.24 8.70 5.61
CA ILE A 99 14.01 7.69 4.87
C ILE A 99 13.62 7.72 3.39
N ALA A 100 12.33 7.79 3.10
CA ALA A 100 11.81 7.85 1.73
C ALA A 100 12.34 9.08 0.99
N ALA A 101 12.36 10.23 1.64
CA ALA A 101 12.88 11.46 1.05
C ALA A 101 14.34 11.31 0.65
N ASP A 102 15.16 10.64 1.46
CA ASP A 102 16.57 10.36 1.14
C ASP A 102 16.74 9.48 -0.10
N HIS A 103 15.69 8.74 -0.47
CA HIS A 103 15.67 7.88 -1.64
C HIS A 103 14.80 8.43 -2.78
N THR A 104 14.44 9.71 -2.71
CA THR A 104 13.61 10.40 -3.71
C THR A 104 12.24 9.75 -3.92
N ILE A 105 11.69 9.18 -2.87
CA ILE A 105 10.33 8.60 -2.87
C ILE A 105 9.38 9.64 -2.28
N GLU A 106 8.34 9.97 -3.04
CA GLU A 106 7.28 10.89 -2.60
C GLU A 106 6.44 10.23 -1.49
N THR A 107 6.03 11.00 -0.49
CA THR A 107 5.13 10.53 0.56
C THR A 107 3.94 11.47 0.72
N ILE A 108 2.79 10.90 1.09
CA ILE A 108 1.59 11.65 1.36
C ILE A 108 0.82 11.00 2.53
N GLU A 109 0.33 11.82 3.43
CA GLU A 109 -0.61 11.40 4.48
C GLU A 109 -2.03 11.64 3.96
N ALA A 110 -2.71 10.56 3.58
CA ALA A 110 -4.02 10.65 2.96
C ALA A 110 -4.76 9.31 3.07
N CYS A 111 -6.06 9.34 2.88
CA CYS A 111 -6.88 8.15 2.79
C CYS A 111 -6.94 7.68 1.33
N THR A 112 -6.45 6.49 1.04
CA THR A 112 -6.46 5.91 -0.31
C THR A 112 -7.88 5.89 -0.89
N LEU A 113 -8.88 5.53 -0.08
CA LEU A 113 -10.27 5.49 -0.53
C LEU A 113 -10.78 6.85 -0.97
N VAL A 114 -10.40 7.91 -0.24
CA VAL A 114 -10.77 9.28 -0.58
C VAL A 114 -10.07 9.72 -1.86
N LEU A 115 -8.77 9.42 -2.01
CA LEU A 115 -8.04 9.74 -3.24
C LEU A 115 -8.69 9.09 -4.45
N LEU A 116 -9.12 7.85 -4.34
CA LEU A 116 -9.79 7.14 -5.42
C LEU A 116 -11.14 7.77 -5.75
N SER A 117 -11.96 8.04 -4.75
CA SER A 117 -13.31 8.56 -4.96
C SER A 117 -13.34 10.00 -5.49
N THR A 118 -12.27 10.76 -5.27
CA THR A 118 -12.15 12.16 -5.72
C THR A 118 -11.32 12.32 -6.99
N GLY A 119 -10.86 11.23 -7.59
CA GLY A 119 -10.04 11.27 -8.79
C GLY A 119 -8.61 11.78 -8.56
N GLN A 120 -8.14 11.77 -7.32
CA GLN A 120 -6.82 12.30 -6.95
C GLN A 120 -5.76 11.21 -6.74
N TYR A 121 -6.15 9.96 -6.92
CA TYR A 121 -5.21 8.86 -6.78
C TYR A 121 -4.16 8.91 -7.88
#